data_b208bb89599b426b37d2f786a9ad04b0
#
_entry.id   b208bb89599b426b37d2f786a9ad04b0
#
_cell.length_a   1.000
_cell.length_b   1.000
_cell.length_c   1.000
_cell.angle_alpha   90.00
_cell.angle_beta   90.00
_cell.angle_gamma   90.00
#
_symmetry.space_group_name_H-M   'P 1'
#
loop_
_entity.id
_entity.type
_entity.pdbx_description
1 polymer ?
#
loop_
_entity_poly.entity_id
_entity_poly.type
_entity_poly.pdbx_seq_one_letter_code
_entity_poly.pdbx_strand_id
1 'polypeptide(L)'
;VVPKQTAGSTKTMRYIEVMDTTLRDGEQTSGVSFSAAEKVTIARILLTEVKVDRIEVASARVSAGEMEAVKKITSWAAQAGFWDKVEILTFGDGGDSLGWLQGAGARGMNGLTKGWRRDRTHQLKKTPEQHFDEIRQEIERATEAGMQVNVYLEDWSNGMRHSPDY
;
A
#
# COMPACT_ATOMS: atom_id res chain seq x y z
N VAL A 1 -50.50 6.60 -29.84
CA VAL A 1 -49.43 5.73 -29.41
C VAL A 1 -48.19 6.58 -29.25
N VAL A 2 -47.78 6.88 -27.99
CA VAL A 2 -46.59 7.66 -27.67
C VAL A 2 -45.42 6.66 -27.54
N PRO A 3 -44.29 6.86 -28.22
CA PRO A 3 -43.16 5.95 -28.07
C PRO A 3 -42.50 6.13 -26.69
N LYS A 4 -42.35 5.03 -25.95
CA LYS A 4 -41.53 4.98 -24.72
C LYS A 4 -40.09 5.32 -25.07
N GLN A 5 -39.60 6.41 -24.52
CA GLN A 5 -38.17 6.69 -24.47
C GLN A 5 -37.51 5.62 -23.60
N THR A 6 -36.70 4.80 -24.22
CA THR A 6 -35.74 3.91 -23.51
C THR A 6 -34.66 4.80 -22.89
N ALA A 7 -34.62 4.82 -21.55
CA ALA A 7 -33.56 5.49 -20.82
C ALA A 7 -32.21 4.83 -21.19
N GLY A 8 -31.35 5.59 -21.86
CA GLY A 8 -30.01 5.18 -22.21
C GLY A 8 -29.23 4.97 -20.91
N SER A 9 -28.75 3.74 -20.71
CA SER A 9 -27.78 3.40 -19.66
C SER A 9 -26.52 4.23 -19.89
N THR A 10 -26.31 5.27 -19.12
CA THR A 10 -25.02 5.96 -19.03
C THR A 10 -24.04 4.96 -18.45
N LYS A 11 -23.19 4.38 -19.29
CA LYS A 11 -22.08 3.54 -18.91
C LYS A 11 -21.13 4.41 -18.08
N THR A 12 -21.26 4.37 -16.77
CA THR A 12 -20.28 5.00 -15.87
C THR A 12 -18.93 4.34 -16.14
N MET A 13 -18.00 5.06 -16.72
CA MET A 13 -16.62 4.58 -16.88
C MET A 13 -16.06 4.39 -15.48
N ARG A 14 -15.63 3.17 -15.17
CA ARG A 14 -14.94 2.88 -13.93
C ARG A 14 -13.51 3.43 -14.04
N TYR A 15 -13.15 4.31 -13.14
CA TYR A 15 -11.76 4.72 -13.00
C TYR A 15 -10.96 3.56 -12.39
N ILE A 16 -9.81 3.26 -12.96
CA ILE A 16 -8.88 2.23 -12.49
C ILE A 16 -7.59 2.93 -12.11
N GLU A 17 -7.19 2.82 -10.85
CA GLU A 17 -5.92 3.34 -10.37
C GLU A 17 -4.79 2.34 -10.63
N VAL A 18 -3.66 2.85 -11.06
CA VAL A 18 -2.43 2.08 -11.27
C VAL A 18 -1.44 2.44 -10.17
N MET A 19 -1.00 1.43 -9.41
CA MET A 19 0.08 1.56 -8.45
C MET A 19 1.35 0.94 -9.00
N ASP A 20 2.46 1.65 -8.91
CA ASP A 20 3.79 1.14 -9.21
C ASP A 20 4.53 0.75 -7.93
N THR A 21 5.15 -0.42 -7.92
CA THR A 21 5.90 -0.97 -6.77
C THR A 21 7.38 -1.19 -7.07
N THR A 22 7.91 -0.57 -8.11
CA THR A 22 9.32 -0.70 -8.53
C THR A 22 10.28 -0.43 -7.38
N LEU A 23 10.03 0.61 -6.59
CA LEU A 23 10.91 1.04 -5.50
C LEU A 23 10.79 0.19 -4.22
N ARG A 24 9.80 -0.69 -4.13
CA ARG A 24 9.64 -1.63 -3.03
C ARG A 24 9.80 -3.07 -3.49
N ASP A 25 8.85 -3.60 -4.26
CA ASP A 25 8.86 -4.99 -4.71
C ASP A 25 9.91 -5.23 -5.80
N GLY A 26 10.05 -4.29 -6.73
CA GLY A 26 11.06 -4.35 -7.78
C GLY A 26 12.49 -4.37 -7.23
N GLU A 27 12.77 -3.65 -6.15
CA GLU A 27 14.09 -3.65 -5.49
C GLU A 27 14.40 -4.97 -4.76
N GLN A 28 13.40 -5.79 -4.47
CA GLN A 28 13.62 -7.13 -3.91
C GLN A 28 14.16 -8.14 -4.93
N THR A 29 14.23 -7.75 -6.20
CA THR A 29 14.82 -8.57 -7.26
C THR A 29 16.33 -8.73 -7.05
N SER A 30 16.83 -9.96 -7.16
CA SER A 30 18.26 -10.25 -6.99
C SER A 30 19.13 -9.40 -7.93
N GLY A 31 20.11 -8.70 -7.37
CA GLY A 31 21.03 -7.83 -8.10
C GLY A 31 20.51 -6.42 -8.37
N VAL A 32 19.31 -6.08 -7.89
CA VAL A 32 18.77 -4.72 -7.93
C VAL A 32 18.99 -4.03 -6.59
N SER A 33 19.50 -2.81 -6.63
CA SER A 33 19.63 -1.95 -5.46
C SER A 33 19.69 -0.49 -5.92
N PHE A 34 18.94 0.38 -5.29
CA PHE A 34 18.89 1.80 -5.60
C PHE A 34 19.48 2.64 -4.47
N SER A 35 20.33 3.61 -4.83
CA SER A 35 20.71 4.66 -3.90
C SER A 35 19.50 5.57 -3.60
N ALA A 36 19.57 6.30 -2.48
CA ALA A 36 18.51 7.25 -2.12
C ALA A 36 18.25 8.30 -3.23
N ALA A 37 19.28 8.72 -3.96
CA ALA A 37 19.14 9.67 -5.06
C ALA A 37 18.41 9.06 -6.28
N GLU A 38 18.71 7.80 -6.61
CA GLU A 38 18.03 7.07 -7.66
C GLU A 38 16.56 6.83 -7.30
N LYS A 39 16.25 6.43 -6.06
CA LYS A 39 14.86 6.28 -5.58
C LYS A 39 14.06 7.57 -5.76
N VAL A 40 14.60 8.72 -5.40
CA VAL A 40 13.94 10.02 -5.61
C VAL A 40 13.72 10.29 -7.09
N THR A 41 14.71 10.01 -7.94
CA THR A 41 14.61 10.22 -9.39
C THR A 41 13.54 9.32 -10.00
N ILE A 42 13.52 8.04 -9.65
CA ILE A 42 12.52 7.07 -10.14
C ILE A 42 11.12 7.49 -9.68
N ALA A 43 10.94 7.83 -8.39
CA ALA A 43 9.65 8.30 -7.86
C ALA A 43 9.12 9.53 -8.63
N ARG A 44 10.02 10.46 -8.97
CA ARG A 44 9.66 11.64 -9.78
C ARG A 44 9.20 11.24 -11.17
N ILE A 45 9.96 10.42 -11.87
CA ILE A 45 9.60 9.95 -13.22
C ILE A 45 8.24 9.24 -13.20
N LEU A 46 8.04 8.32 -12.26
CA LEU A 46 6.79 7.57 -12.13
C LEU A 46 5.57 8.49 -11.96
N LEU A 47 5.67 9.50 -11.11
CA LEU A 47 4.55 10.39 -10.81
C LEU A 47 4.38 11.52 -11.83
N THR A 48 5.46 12.05 -12.44
CA THR A 48 5.36 13.22 -13.34
C THR A 48 5.32 12.87 -14.83
N GLU A 49 6.02 11.81 -15.26
CA GLU A 49 6.16 11.44 -16.66
C GLU A 49 5.31 10.23 -17.02
N VAL A 50 5.44 9.13 -16.27
CA VAL A 50 4.61 7.93 -16.45
C VAL A 50 3.18 8.20 -15.98
N LYS A 51 3.02 9.04 -14.94
CA LYS A 51 1.73 9.48 -14.38
C LYS A 51 0.92 8.33 -13.80
N VAL A 52 1.58 7.42 -13.10
CA VAL A 52 0.88 6.43 -12.29
C VAL A 52 0.09 7.12 -11.17
N ASP A 53 -0.95 6.49 -10.69
CA ASP A 53 -1.81 7.08 -9.68
C ASP A 53 -1.16 7.07 -8.30
N ARG A 54 -0.44 5.99 -7.97
CA ARG A 54 0.25 5.80 -6.68
C ARG A 54 1.57 5.06 -6.86
N ILE A 55 2.49 5.24 -5.92
CA ILE A 55 3.77 4.51 -5.85
C ILE A 55 3.99 3.95 -4.45
N GLU A 56 4.46 2.71 -4.37
CA GLU A 56 4.94 2.09 -3.13
C GLU A 56 6.47 2.16 -3.12
N VAL A 57 7.03 2.87 -2.14
CA VAL A 57 8.44 3.30 -2.22
C VAL A 57 9.37 2.54 -1.28
N ALA A 58 8.84 1.83 -0.29
CA ALA A 58 9.65 1.12 0.70
C ALA A 58 8.81 0.14 1.53
N SER A 59 9.50 -0.74 2.27
CA SER A 59 8.95 -1.41 3.44
C SER A 59 9.38 -0.67 4.71
N ALA A 60 8.49 -0.54 5.68
CA ALA A 60 8.81 0.07 6.96
C ALA A 60 9.87 -0.72 7.72
N ARG A 61 10.72 -0.03 8.50
CA ARG A 61 11.67 -0.62 9.46
C ARG A 61 12.80 -1.46 8.85
N VAL A 62 13.08 -1.31 7.55
CA VAL A 62 14.17 -2.08 6.92
C VAL A 62 15.55 -1.56 7.36
N SER A 63 15.81 -0.25 7.19
CA SER A 63 17.11 0.34 7.55
C SER A 63 17.03 1.86 7.75
N ALA A 64 18.08 2.43 8.33
CA ALA A 64 18.21 3.89 8.43
C ALA A 64 18.37 4.56 7.05
N GLY A 65 19.05 3.91 6.12
CA GLY A 65 19.21 4.39 4.74
C GLY A 65 17.88 4.44 4.00
N GLU A 66 17.02 3.45 4.22
CA GLU A 66 15.65 3.42 3.67
C GLU A 66 14.82 4.57 4.22
N MET A 67 14.87 4.81 5.53
CA MET A 67 14.21 5.96 6.16
C MET A 67 14.65 7.28 5.53
N GLU A 68 15.94 7.46 5.29
CA GLU A 68 16.46 8.68 4.65
C GLU A 68 15.96 8.84 3.21
N ALA A 69 15.95 7.76 2.43
CA ALA A 69 15.43 7.77 1.06
C ALA A 69 13.96 8.15 1.03
N VAL A 70 13.15 7.53 1.90
CA VAL A 70 11.72 7.82 1.99
C VAL A 70 11.48 9.28 2.42
N LYS A 71 12.21 9.81 3.40
CA LYS A 71 12.11 11.23 3.80
C LYS A 71 12.37 12.19 2.63
N LYS A 72 13.32 11.89 1.77
CA LYS A 72 13.60 12.69 0.58
C LYS A 72 12.43 12.60 -0.42
N ILE A 73 11.88 11.42 -0.65
CA ILE A 73 10.74 11.22 -1.55
C ILE A 73 9.50 11.95 -1.02
N THR A 74 9.13 11.75 0.25
CA THR A 74 7.93 12.36 0.85
C THR A 74 8.05 13.89 0.92
N SER A 75 9.23 14.42 1.25
CA SER A 75 9.47 15.85 1.26
C SER A 75 9.30 16.47 -0.13
N TRP A 76 9.87 15.84 -1.17
CA TRP A 76 9.67 16.28 -2.54
C TRP A 76 8.19 16.15 -2.97
N ALA A 77 7.56 15.00 -2.70
CA ALA A 77 6.18 14.75 -3.07
C ALA A 77 5.21 15.76 -2.45
N ALA A 78 5.43 16.14 -1.18
CA ALA A 78 4.64 17.17 -0.50
C ALA A 78 4.75 18.53 -1.19
N GLN A 79 5.96 18.93 -1.62
CA GLN A 79 6.18 20.19 -2.33
C GLN A 79 5.60 20.17 -3.75
N ALA A 80 5.61 19.00 -4.40
CA ALA A 80 5.16 18.82 -5.79
C ALA A 80 3.66 18.50 -5.91
N GLY A 81 2.93 18.36 -4.80
CA GLY A 81 1.49 18.03 -4.80
C GLY A 81 1.19 16.54 -5.02
N PHE A 82 2.15 15.65 -4.74
CA PHE A 82 2.02 14.20 -4.88
C PHE A 82 2.04 13.44 -3.55
N TRP A 83 1.93 14.13 -2.43
CA TRP A 83 2.06 13.53 -1.10
C TRP A 83 1.09 12.36 -0.87
N ASP A 84 -0.16 12.50 -1.32
CA ASP A 84 -1.21 11.48 -1.18
C ASP A 84 -0.99 10.26 -2.11
N LYS A 85 0.02 10.30 -2.99
CA LYS A 85 0.34 9.24 -3.95
C LYS A 85 1.50 8.35 -3.51
N VAL A 86 2.13 8.66 -2.37
CA VAL A 86 3.30 7.92 -1.86
C VAL A 86 2.89 7.03 -0.72
N GLU A 87 3.10 5.73 -0.89
CA GLU A 87 2.69 4.69 0.05
C GLU A 87 3.88 3.83 0.51
N ILE A 88 3.75 3.25 1.69
CA ILE A 88 4.80 2.43 2.31
C ILE A 88 4.17 1.15 2.85
N LEU A 89 4.82 0.02 2.56
CA LEU A 89 4.44 -1.27 3.10
C LEU A 89 4.71 -1.33 4.60
N THR A 90 3.74 -1.81 5.35
CA THR A 90 3.82 -2.00 6.81
C THR A 90 3.45 -3.42 7.20
N PHE A 91 3.79 -3.77 8.41
CA PHE A 91 3.50 -5.08 9.00
C PHE A 91 2.66 -4.92 10.25
N GLY A 92 1.88 -5.95 10.60
CA GLY A 92 1.11 -6.02 11.84
C GLY A 92 2.02 -6.18 13.06
N ASP A 93 2.65 -5.09 13.49
CA ASP A 93 3.69 -5.06 14.53
C ASP A 93 3.34 -4.19 15.73
N GLY A 94 2.04 -4.01 15.97
CA GLY A 94 1.55 -3.27 17.15
C GLY A 94 1.66 -1.74 17.07
N GLY A 95 2.04 -1.20 15.90
CA GLY A 95 2.13 0.23 15.65
C GLY A 95 3.56 0.76 15.47
N ASP A 96 4.58 -0.09 15.58
CA ASP A 96 5.97 0.31 15.34
C ASP A 96 6.18 0.80 13.90
N SER A 97 5.58 0.11 12.91
CA SER A 97 5.58 0.55 11.52
C SER A 97 4.89 1.92 11.36
N LEU A 98 3.81 2.17 12.07
CA LEU A 98 3.10 3.47 12.02
C LEU A 98 4.00 4.62 12.50
N GLY A 99 4.70 4.43 13.62
CA GLY A 99 5.68 5.41 14.11
C GLY A 99 6.81 5.68 13.11
N TRP A 100 7.25 4.63 12.41
CA TRP A 100 8.23 4.75 11.35
C TRP A 100 7.71 5.58 10.17
N LEU A 101 6.46 5.34 9.71
CA LEU A 101 5.82 6.11 8.64
C LEU A 101 5.72 7.60 8.99
N GLN A 102 5.26 7.90 10.20
CA GLN A 102 5.16 9.28 10.70
C GLN A 102 6.53 9.95 10.70
N GLY A 103 7.56 9.25 11.20
CA GLY A 103 8.95 9.74 11.16
C GLY A 103 9.51 9.94 9.76
N ALA A 104 9.01 9.21 8.76
CA ALA A 104 9.37 9.36 7.35
C ALA A 104 8.54 10.43 6.62
N GLY A 105 7.54 11.04 7.27
CA GLY A 105 6.65 12.03 6.66
C GLY A 105 5.69 11.44 5.63
N ALA A 106 5.40 10.13 5.71
CA ALA A 106 4.47 9.46 4.81
C ALA A 106 3.03 9.68 5.24
N ARG A 107 2.10 9.48 4.29
CA ARG A 107 0.65 9.55 4.52
C ARG A 107 -0.08 8.28 4.09
N GLY A 108 0.49 7.52 3.16
CA GLY A 108 -0.07 6.26 2.67
C GLY A 108 0.54 5.05 3.36
N MET A 109 -0.32 4.19 3.89
CA MET A 109 0.04 2.95 4.56
C MET A 109 -0.56 1.75 3.82
N ASN A 110 0.28 0.77 3.47
CA ASN A 110 -0.13 -0.52 2.94
C ASN A 110 0.11 -1.60 3.99
N GLY A 111 -0.91 -1.94 4.75
CA GLY A 111 -0.83 -2.98 5.79
C GLY A 111 -0.81 -4.38 5.17
N LEU A 112 0.32 -5.09 5.25
CA LEU A 112 0.45 -6.45 4.76
C LEU A 112 -0.04 -7.45 5.79
N THR A 113 -0.98 -8.30 5.39
CA THR A 113 -1.46 -9.41 6.20
C THR A 113 -1.75 -10.65 5.34
N LYS A 114 -2.12 -11.77 5.96
CA LYS A 114 -2.36 -13.02 5.23
C LYS A 114 -3.80 -13.13 4.74
N GLY A 115 -3.97 -13.43 3.46
CA GLY A 115 -5.27 -13.65 2.84
C GLY A 115 -5.68 -15.11 2.71
N TRP A 116 -4.87 -16.04 3.22
CA TRP A 116 -5.14 -17.47 3.17
C TRP A 116 -5.18 -18.09 4.58
N ARG A 117 -6.22 -18.86 4.87
CA ARG A 117 -6.41 -19.57 6.17
C ARG A 117 -5.17 -20.38 6.57
N ARG A 118 -4.53 -21.07 5.62
CA ARG A 118 -3.32 -21.86 5.87
C ARG A 118 -2.22 -21.00 6.47
N ASP A 119 -1.93 -19.85 5.88
CA ASP A 119 -0.85 -18.98 6.31
C ASP A 119 -1.17 -18.30 7.64
N ARG A 120 -2.42 -17.88 7.84
CA ARG A 120 -2.88 -17.41 9.15
C ARG A 120 -2.65 -18.47 10.23
N THR A 121 -2.99 -19.74 9.95
CA THR A 121 -2.89 -20.82 10.93
C THR A 121 -1.44 -21.25 11.18
N HIS A 122 -0.63 -21.39 10.14
CA HIS A 122 0.72 -21.96 10.27
C HIS A 122 1.81 -20.92 10.45
N GLN A 123 1.69 -19.75 9.84
CA GLN A 123 2.69 -18.69 9.95
C GLN A 123 2.34 -17.72 11.10
N LEU A 124 1.12 -17.19 11.13
CA LEU A 124 0.72 -16.25 12.19
C LEU A 124 0.31 -16.96 13.49
N LYS A 125 -0.14 -18.23 13.41
CA LYS A 125 -0.63 -19.04 14.56
C LYS A 125 -1.78 -18.36 15.32
N LYS A 126 -2.71 -17.73 14.60
CA LYS A 126 -3.82 -16.94 15.14
C LYS A 126 -5.16 -17.58 14.78
N THR A 127 -6.18 -17.32 15.63
CA THR A 127 -7.57 -17.58 15.26
C THR A 127 -8.06 -16.53 14.26
N PRO A 128 -9.17 -16.77 13.53
CA PRO A 128 -9.76 -15.74 12.66
C PRO A 128 -10.06 -14.44 13.42
N GLU A 129 -10.64 -14.55 14.61
CA GLU A 129 -11.03 -13.42 15.45
C GLU A 129 -9.82 -12.59 15.84
N GLN A 130 -8.75 -13.24 16.32
CA GLN A 130 -7.49 -12.56 16.66
C GLN A 130 -6.90 -11.84 15.47
N HIS A 131 -6.91 -12.47 14.29
CA HIS A 131 -6.36 -11.88 13.08
C HIS A 131 -7.18 -10.67 12.61
N PHE A 132 -8.51 -10.77 12.61
CA PHE A 132 -9.37 -9.65 12.23
C PHE A 132 -9.32 -8.50 13.24
N ASP A 133 -9.21 -8.79 14.52
CA ASP A 133 -9.08 -7.76 15.56
C ASP A 133 -7.76 -6.99 15.40
N GLU A 134 -6.66 -7.64 15.08
CA GLU A 134 -5.39 -6.98 14.82
C GLU A 134 -5.46 -6.07 13.59
N ILE A 135 -6.02 -6.56 12.48
CA ILE A 135 -6.22 -5.74 11.26
C ILE A 135 -7.06 -4.51 11.60
N ARG A 136 -8.17 -4.70 12.34
CA ARG A 136 -9.04 -3.59 12.75
C ARG A 136 -8.28 -2.56 13.57
N GLN A 137 -7.56 -2.98 14.61
CA GLN A 137 -6.79 -2.09 15.48
C GLN A 137 -5.70 -1.35 14.72
N GLU A 138 -5.09 -1.98 13.72
CA GLU A 138 -4.08 -1.34 12.90
C GLU A 138 -4.67 -0.26 12.00
N ILE A 139 -5.82 -0.55 11.37
CA ILE A 139 -6.57 0.43 10.56
C ILE A 139 -7.03 1.60 11.43
N GLU A 140 -7.59 1.33 12.62
CA GLU A 140 -8.05 2.36 13.55
C GLU A 140 -6.91 3.29 13.95
N ARG A 141 -5.78 2.76 14.43
CA ARG A 141 -4.60 3.55 14.80
C ARG A 141 -4.06 4.39 13.63
N ALA A 142 -3.96 3.81 12.44
CA ALA A 142 -3.47 4.51 11.27
C ALA A 142 -4.44 5.63 10.83
N THR A 143 -5.75 5.37 10.88
CA THR A 143 -6.78 6.35 10.55
C THR A 143 -6.80 7.50 11.54
N GLU A 144 -6.70 7.21 12.85
CA GLU A 144 -6.59 8.22 13.91
C GLU A 144 -5.33 9.09 13.74
N ALA A 145 -4.26 8.51 13.22
CA ALA A 145 -3.03 9.22 12.88
C ALA A 145 -3.11 10.01 11.56
N GLY A 146 -4.26 10.03 10.88
CA GLY A 146 -4.49 10.74 9.63
C GLY A 146 -3.88 10.07 8.40
N MET A 147 -3.55 8.77 8.47
CA MET A 147 -3.04 8.00 7.35
C MET A 147 -4.16 7.57 6.39
N GLN A 148 -3.83 7.47 5.11
CA GLN A 148 -4.60 6.71 4.13
C GLN A 148 -4.19 5.24 4.24
N VAL A 149 -5.15 4.31 4.31
CA VAL A 149 -4.87 2.90 4.58
C VAL A 149 -5.36 2.02 3.46
N ASN A 150 -4.46 1.20 2.94
CA ASN A 150 -4.79 0.02 2.14
C ASN A 150 -4.42 -1.24 2.94
N VAL A 151 -5.11 -2.34 2.66
CA VAL A 151 -4.79 -3.66 3.24
C VAL A 151 -4.46 -4.62 2.12
N TYR A 152 -3.26 -5.19 2.18
CA TYR A 152 -2.81 -6.23 1.28
C TYR A 152 -3.04 -7.60 1.89
N LEU A 153 -3.82 -8.42 1.21
CA LEU A 153 -4.11 -9.80 1.58
C LEU A 153 -3.16 -10.72 0.82
N GLU A 154 -2.00 -11.00 1.40
CA GLU A 154 -1.00 -11.88 0.80
C GLU A 154 -1.58 -13.27 0.53
N ASP A 155 -1.30 -13.81 -0.65
CA ASP A 155 -1.79 -15.10 -1.13
C ASP A 155 -3.34 -15.22 -1.21
N TRP A 156 -4.02 -14.09 -1.43
CA TRP A 156 -5.46 -14.01 -1.53
C TRP A 156 -6.06 -14.97 -2.56
N SER A 157 -5.39 -15.18 -3.70
CA SER A 157 -5.88 -16.07 -4.76
C SER A 157 -6.01 -17.53 -4.28
N ASN A 158 -5.07 -18.01 -3.48
CA ASN A 158 -5.17 -19.32 -2.84
C ASN A 158 -6.19 -19.30 -1.70
N GLY A 159 -6.29 -18.20 -0.97
CA GLY A 159 -7.35 -17.98 0.02
C GLY A 159 -8.73 -18.20 -0.60
N MET A 160 -9.04 -17.53 -1.70
CA MET A 160 -10.33 -17.65 -2.41
C MET A 160 -10.58 -19.05 -2.99
N ARG A 161 -9.53 -19.77 -3.42
CA ARG A 161 -9.67 -21.13 -3.95
C ARG A 161 -9.93 -22.18 -2.88
N HIS A 162 -9.28 -22.05 -1.72
CA HIS A 162 -9.20 -23.13 -0.73
C HIS A 162 -9.89 -22.82 0.60
N SER A 163 -10.22 -21.57 0.86
CA SER A 163 -10.89 -21.11 2.08
C SER A 163 -11.71 -19.84 1.83
N PRO A 164 -12.69 -19.86 0.88
CA PRO A 164 -13.47 -18.68 0.50
C PRO A 164 -14.36 -18.16 1.63
N ASP A 165 -14.57 -18.94 2.66
CA ASP A 165 -15.31 -18.63 3.88
C ASP A 165 -14.46 -17.90 4.94
N TYR A 166 -13.17 -17.74 4.69
CA TYR A 166 -12.22 -17.00 5.50
C TYR A 166 -11.86 -15.70 4.81
#